data_09226cebf073a8564bba4f9531e02f5d
#
_entry.id   09226cebf073a8564bba4f9531e02f5d
#
_cell.length_a   1.000
_cell.length_b   1.000
_cell.length_c   1.000
_cell.angle_alpha   90.00
_cell.angle_beta   90.00
_cell.angle_gamma   90.00
#
_symmetry.space_group_name_H-M   'P 1'
#
loop_
_entity.id
_entity.type
_entity.pdbx_description
1 polymer ?
#
loop_
_entity_poly.entity_id
_entity_poly.type
_entity_poly.pdbx_seq_one_letter_code
_entity_poly.pdbx_strand_id
1 'polypeptide(L)'
;MKQNPQNRGRVRLRPVDLAREHGLSTQAVRNYEEAGILPAAGRTAHGYRTYTPLHASSLRAFLALVPGHGHRTAASIMRAVNRGAVDEAFRLIDESHAQL
;
A
#
# COMPACT_ATOMS: atom_id res chain seq x y z
N MET A 1 -0.36 25.44 -19.58
CA MET A 1 -0.71 24.14 -20.15
C MET A 1 -1.62 23.37 -19.23
N LYS A 2 -2.77 23.09 -19.71
CA LYS A 2 -3.69 22.40 -18.83
C LYS A 2 -3.46 20.92 -18.87
N GLN A 3 -3.65 20.33 -17.75
CA GLN A 3 -3.47 18.91 -17.60
C GLN A 3 -4.64 18.17 -18.21
N ASN A 4 -4.33 17.14 -18.95
CA ASN A 4 -5.35 16.28 -19.49
C ASN A 4 -5.98 15.49 -18.35
N PRO A 5 -7.31 15.50 -18.20
CA PRO A 5 -7.95 14.74 -17.13
C PRO A 5 -7.59 13.27 -17.13
N GLN A 6 -7.33 12.70 -18.32
CA GLN A 6 -6.94 11.31 -18.40
C GLN A 6 -5.60 11.03 -17.76
N ASN A 7 -4.74 12.04 -17.68
CA ASN A 7 -3.42 11.86 -17.08
C ASN A 7 -3.50 11.68 -15.57
N ARG A 8 -4.58 12.12 -14.95
CA ARG A 8 -4.71 11.95 -13.50
C ARG A 8 -4.77 10.48 -13.12
N GLY A 9 -5.46 9.67 -13.91
CA GLY A 9 -5.53 8.24 -13.65
C GLY A 9 -4.25 7.51 -14.01
N ARG A 10 -3.32 8.20 -14.63
CA ARG A 10 -2.06 7.61 -15.06
C ARG A 10 -0.87 8.16 -14.30
N VAL A 11 -1.12 8.84 -13.21
CA VAL A 11 -0.03 9.35 -12.39
C VAL A 11 0.81 8.16 -11.92
N ARG A 12 2.11 8.27 -12.17
CA ARG A 12 3.06 7.23 -11.80
C ARG A 12 4.01 7.80 -10.78
N LEU A 13 4.16 7.06 -9.71
CA LEU A 13 5.01 7.47 -8.61
C LEU A 13 6.22 6.54 -8.56
N ARG A 14 7.37 7.11 -8.22
CA ARG A 14 8.57 6.30 -8.00
C ARG A 14 8.57 5.83 -6.56
N PRO A 15 9.34 4.77 -6.27
CA PRO A 15 9.45 4.33 -4.87
C PRO A 15 9.85 5.45 -3.92
N VAL A 16 10.74 6.36 -4.37
CA VAL A 16 11.19 7.46 -3.52
C VAL A 16 10.05 8.43 -3.20
N ASP A 17 9.10 8.59 -4.10
CA ASP A 17 7.98 9.50 -3.88
C ASP A 17 7.09 8.98 -2.75
N LEU A 18 6.79 7.68 -2.76
CA LEU A 18 6.01 7.08 -1.68
C LEU A 18 6.77 7.09 -0.37
N ALA A 19 8.05 6.76 -0.42
CA ALA A 19 8.87 6.69 0.78
C ALA A 19 8.97 8.04 1.46
N ARG A 20 9.16 9.10 0.67
CA ARG A 20 9.37 10.44 1.20
C ARG A 20 8.17 10.94 1.98
N GLU A 21 6.99 10.60 1.53
CA GLU A 21 5.76 11.06 2.17
C GLU A 21 5.68 10.62 3.63
N HIS A 22 6.26 9.46 3.94
CA HIS A 22 6.13 8.85 5.26
C HIS A 22 7.46 8.69 5.98
N GLY A 23 8.53 9.29 5.46
CA GLY A 23 9.83 9.16 6.09
C GLY A 23 10.42 7.75 6.03
N LEU A 24 10.04 6.98 5.00
CA LEU A 24 10.51 5.62 4.83
C LEU A 24 11.66 5.56 3.82
N SER A 25 12.40 4.46 3.83
CA SER A 25 13.37 4.19 2.79
C SER A 25 12.66 3.60 1.57
N THR A 26 13.27 3.75 0.40
CA THR A 26 12.71 3.12 -0.80
C THR A 26 12.70 1.61 -0.66
N GLN A 27 13.67 1.04 0.04
CA GLN A 27 13.70 -0.40 0.25
C GLN A 27 12.53 -0.87 1.09
N ALA A 28 12.11 -0.07 2.08
CA ALA A 28 10.94 -0.43 2.88
C ALA A 28 9.69 -0.52 2.01
N VAL A 29 9.52 0.43 1.09
CA VAL A 29 8.37 0.41 0.19
C VAL A 29 8.39 -0.84 -0.69
N ARG A 30 9.56 -1.19 -1.22
CA ARG A 30 9.68 -2.41 -2.03
C ARG A 30 9.39 -3.66 -1.22
N ASN A 31 9.86 -3.69 0.02
CA ASN A 31 9.61 -4.83 0.90
C ASN A 31 8.12 -4.99 1.18
N TYR A 32 7.40 -3.89 1.37
CA TYR A 32 5.96 -3.93 1.59
C TYR A 32 5.23 -4.48 0.36
N GLU A 33 5.66 -4.09 -0.84
CA GLU A 33 5.07 -4.63 -2.06
C GLU A 33 5.34 -6.13 -2.18
N GLU A 34 6.57 -6.54 -1.92
CA GLU A 34 6.94 -7.96 -2.01
C GLU A 34 6.19 -8.80 -0.99
N ALA A 35 5.88 -8.21 0.16
CA ALA A 35 5.14 -8.92 1.20
C ALA A 35 3.63 -8.94 0.97
N GLY A 36 3.15 -8.31 -0.10
CA GLY A 36 1.72 -8.26 -0.40
C GLY A 36 0.95 -7.23 0.39
N ILE A 37 1.65 -6.39 1.15
CA ILE A 37 1.02 -5.29 1.89
C ILE A 37 0.54 -4.23 0.92
N LEU A 38 1.29 -4.02 -0.16
CA LEU A 38 0.87 -3.17 -1.26
C LEU A 38 0.54 -4.04 -2.47
N PRO A 39 -0.36 -3.59 -3.34
CA PRO A 39 -0.59 -4.30 -4.60
C PRO A 39 0.70 -4.34 -5.43
N ALA A 40 0.78 -5.26 -6.36
CA ALA A 40 1.95 -5.38 -7.22
C ALA A 40 2.16 -4.08 -8.00
N ALA A 41 3.41 -3.64 -8.07
CA ALA A 41 3.78 -2.42 -8.80
C ALA A 41 3.77 -2.70 -10.29
N GLY A 42 3.48 -1.65 -11.08
CA GLY A 42 3.75 -1.70 -12.51
C GLY A 42 5.23 -1.57 -12.78
N ARG A 43 5.60 -1.72 -14.05
CA ARG A 43 6.98 -1.58 -14.48
C ARG A 43 7.05 -0.67 -15.68
N THR A 44 8.09 0.14 -15.75
CA THR A 44 8.39 0.90 -16.96
C THR A 44 8.95 -0.03 -18.02
N ALA A 45 9.13 0.51 -19.24
CA ALA A 45 9.76 -0.24 -20.30
C ALA A 45 11.18 -0.68 -19.94
N HIS A 46 11.82 0.03 -19.02
CA HIS A 46 13.17 -0.31 -18.55
C HIS A 46 13.17 -1.17 -17.29
N GLY A 47 12.00 -1.62 -16.85
CA GLY A 47 11.92 -2.53 -15.72
C GLY A 47 11.88 -1.85 -14.36
N TYR A 48 11.81 -0.53 -14.30
CA TYR A 48 11.71 0.17 -13.01
C TYR A 48 10.29 0.10 -12.46
N ARG A 49 10.19 -0.02 -11.14
CA ARG A 49 8.88 -0.05 -10.48
C ARG A 49 8.17 1.29 -10.61
N THR A 50 6.87 1.23 -10.87
CA THR A 50 6.01 2.41 -10.84
C THR A 50 4.82 2.12 -9.94
N TYR A 51 4.44 3.13 -9.19
CA TYR A 51 3.31 3.03 -8.27
C TYR A 51 2.23 4.03 -8.70
N THR A 52 1.04 3.85 -8.18
CA THR A 52 -0.11 4.69 -8.51
C THR A 52 -0.66 5.31 -7.23
N PRO A 53 -1.62 6.24 -7.35
CA PRO A 53 -2.29 6.73 -6.14
C PRO A 53 -2.94 5.64 -5.31
N LEU A 54 -3.33 4.53 -5.91
CA LEU A 54 -3.84 3.39 -5.16
C LEU A 54 -2.77 2.85 -4.21
N HIS A 55 -1.54 2.75 -4.68
CA HIS A 55 -0.43 2.31 -3.83
C HIS A 55 -0.21 3.29 -2.68
N ALA A 56 -0.31 4.59 -2.97
CA ALA A 56 -0.18 5.60 -1.92
C ALA A 56 -1.27 5.44 -0.87
N SER A 57 -2.51 5.21 -1.29
CA SER A 57 -3.62 4.98 -0.38
C SER A 57 -3.42 3.72 0.44
N SER A 58 -2.95 2.66 -0.18
CA SER A 58 -2.69 1.39 0.51
C SER A 58 -1.62 1.56 1.57
N LEU A 59 -0.56 2.30 1.25
CA LEU A 59 0.50 2.55 2.22
C LEU A 59 -0.01 3.35 3.40
N ARG A 60 -0.79 4.40 3.15
CA ARG A 60 -1.39 5.16 4.23
C ARG A 60 -2.27 4.30 5.11
N ALA A 61 -3.08 3.44 4.50
CA ALA A 61 -3.96 2.54 5.26
C ALA A 61 -3.15 1.59 6.14
N PHE A 62 -2.10 1.00 5.58
CA PHE A 62 -1.25 0.11 6.36
C PHE A 62 -0.65 0.83 7.56
N LEU A 63 -0.06 2.00 7.33
CA LEU A 63 0.59 2.75 8.40
C LEU A 63 -0.42 3.21 9.45
N ALA A 64 -1.66 3.49 9.05
CA ALA A 64 -2.71 3.85 9.99
C ALA A 64 -3.17 2.67 10.84
N LEU A 65 -3.07 1.45 10.31
CA LEU A 65 -3.49 0.26 11.05
C LEU A 65 -2.45 -0.19 12.08
N VAL A 66 -1.18 0.11 11.84
CA VAL A 66 -0.11 -0.42 12.69
C VAL A 66 -0.24 0.00 14.16
N PRO A 67 -0.54 1.28 14.50
CA PRO A 67 -0.61 1.64 15.92
C PRO A 67 -1.68 0.90 16.69
N GLY A 68 -2.82 0.58 16.05
CA GLY A 68 -3.92 -0.07 16.76
C GLY A 68 -3.87 -1.60 16.70
N HIS A 69 -3.20 -2.16 15.70
CA HIS A 69 -3.25 -3.62 15.47
C HIS A 69 -1.89 -4.28 15.48
N GLY A 70 -0.81 -3.51 15.44
CA GLY A 70 0.53 -4.04 15.29
C GLY A 70 0.88 -4.33 13.84
N HIS A 71 2.17 -4.43 13.57
CA HIS A 71 2.67 -4.58 12.20
C HIS A 71 2.18 -5.86 11.55
N ARG A 72 2.26 -6.99 12.28
CA ARG A 72 1.89 -8.28 11.71
C ARG A 72 0.42 -8.35 11.34
N THR A 73 -0.46 -7.91 12.24
CA THR A 73 -1.90 -7.92 11.97
C THR A 73 -2.24 -6.95 10.85
N ALA A 74 -1.65 -5.75 10.88
CA ALA A 74 -1.87 -4.79 9.81
C ALA A 74 -1.45 -5.35 8.45
N ALA A 75 -0.32 -6.05 8.40
CA ALA A 75 0.14 -6.69 7.17
C ALA A 75 -0.85 -7.75 6.68
N SER A 76 -1.38 -8.57 7.61
CA SER A 76 -2.36 -9.59 7.25
C SER A 76 -3.64 -8.98 6.71
N ILE A 77 -4.10 -7.87 7.32
CA ILE A 77 -5.28 -7.17 6.85
C ILE A 77 -5.07 -6.67 5.43
N MET A 78 -3.93 -6.03 5.17
CA MET A 78 -3.65 -5.50 3.85
C MET A 78 -3.53 -6.61 2.80
N ARG A 79 -2.91 -7.72 3.16
CA ARG A 79 -2.83 -8.85 2.23
C ARG A 79 -4.22 -9.39 1.89
N ALA A 80 -5.11 -9.46 2.88
CA ALA A 80 -6.47 -9.90 2.63
C ALA A 80 -7.21 -8.94 1.69
N VAL A 81 -7.08 -7.64 1.94
CA VAL A 81 -7.69 -6.62 1.07
C VAL A 81 -7.16 -6.75 -0.36
N ASN A 82 -5.85 -6.92 -0.50
CA ASN A 82 -5.22 -6.91 -1.83
C ASN A 82 -5.58 -8.15 -2.66
N ARG A 83 -5.96 -9.25 -2.02
CA ARG A 83 -6.41 -10.42 -2.77
C ARG A 83 -7.94 -10.51 -2.87
N GLY A 84 -8.65 -9.44 -2.47
CA GLY A 84 -10.10 -9.39 -2.58
C GLY A 84 -10.86 -10.10 -1.47
N ALA A 85 -10.18 -10.51 -0.40
CA ALA A 85 -10.82 -11.23 0.70
C ALA A 85 -11.26 -10.24 1.78
N VAL A 86 -12.23 -9.39 1.44
CA VAL A 86 -12.65 -8.29 2.32
C VAL A 86 -13.25 -8.81 3.62
N ASP A 87 -14.00 -9.91 3.58
CA ASP A 87 -14.59 -10.48 4.78
C ASP A 87 -13.50 -10.94 5.75
N GLU A 88 -12.42 -11.51 5.21
CA GLU A 88 -11.30 -11.92 6.05
C GLU A 88 -10.63 -10.70 6.68
N ALA A 89 -10.50 -9.61 5.93
CA ALA A 89 -9.91 -8.39 6.46
C ALA A 89 -10.71 -7.86 7.64
N PHE A 90 -12.04 -7.81 7.49
CA PHE A 90 -12.90 -7.36 8.59
C PHE A 90 -12.81 -8.29 9.79
N ARG A 91 -12.74 -9.59 9.56
CA ARG A 91 -12.61 -10.54 10.66
C ARG A 91 -11.31 -10.31 11.44
N LEU A 92 -10.21 -10.05 10.72
CA LEU A 92 -8.93 -9.79 11.36
C LEU A 92 -8.98 -8.51 12.20
N ILE A 93 -9.66 -7.49 11.71
CA ILE A 93 -9.84 -6.23 12.44
C ILE A 93 -10.64 -6.50 13.72
N ASP A 94 -11.73 -7.23 13.62
CA ASP A 94 -12.58 -7.53 14.76
C ASP A 94 -11.84 -8.35 15.82
N GLU A 95 -11.09 -9.37 15.37
CA GLU A 95 -10.33 -10.19 16.31
C GLU A 95 -9.26 -9.36 17.03
N SER A 96 -8.61 -8.47 16.29
CA SER A 96 -7.59 -7.62 16.88
C SER A 96 -8.19 -6.69 17.94
N HIS A 97 -9.37 -6.13 17.65
CA HIS A 97 -10.06 -5.28 18.61
C HIS A 97 -10.47 -6.06 19.86
N ALA A 98 -10.90 -7.29 19.69
CA ALA A 98 -11.35 -8.11 20.82
C ALA A 98 -10.21 -8.43 21.77
N GLN A 99 -8.97 -8.37 21.31
CA GLN A 99 -7.81 -8.65 22.15
C GLN A 99 -7.31 -7.43 22.92
N LEU A 100 -7.82 -6.26 22.58
CA LEU A 100 -7.45 -5.06 23.30
C LEU A 100 -8.25 -4.94 24.59
#